data_a828fe1299113ce1bde6fa56e1a9977b
#
_entry.id   a828fe1299113ce1bde6fa56e1a9977b
#
_cell.length_a   1.000
_cell.length_b   1.000
_cell.length_c   1.000
_cell.angle_alpha   90.00
_cell.angle_beta   90.00
_cell.angle_gamma   90.00
#
_symmetry.space_group_name_H-M   'P 1'
#
loop_
_entity.id
_entity.type
_entity.pdbx_description
1 polymer ?
#
loop_
_entity_poly.entity_id
_entity_poly.type
_entity_poly.pdbx_seq_one_letter_code
_entity_poly.pdbx_strand_id
1 'polypeptide(L)'
;MSDRVAVYFVASPLQYLAARRIAETHEQDARQVLVWYKPGVTPIVREADWDAAVYMPWPRWEPLPGPFGRLRRQRANIRLVAGLVGHCTTLHIHSAVFDTEAINYFLHSLPRAAGATHMRARILPDGLISIRRYPLSAAKRLAQYARKLRRLIAPELDYWCFSGDRIGSDAPFCDRIYVLPGLPHEYPADKTVVLPPLVTPRGDVAAAGGPRRALVIGQPLVGAGLMKPADRDAVSAGIHAWLMAEGMGQIFYKGHPKDPELELNHPDYAVVTLDEPLEVHLANTPYDAVVGVRSSALLFARQTSPAATRVVAFGWNRVRFKSDTEMRQMREAFRTTGVCLLDVD
;
A
#
# COMPACT_ATOMS: atom_id res chain seq x y z
N MET A 1 20.34 20.37 15.11
CA MET A 1 19.46 19.18 14.99
C MET A 1 18.06 19.70 14.73
N SER A 2 17.33 19.14 13.76
CA SER A 2 15.96 19.57 13.48
C SER A 2 15.08 19.28 14.70
N ASP A 3 14.32 20.29 15.15
CA ASP A 3 13.38 20.18 16.27
C ASP A 3 12.09 19.42 15.87
N ARG A 4 11.99 19.07 14.58
CA ARG A 4 10.91 18.30 13.98
C ARG A 4 11.40 16.96 13.49
N VAL A 5 10.65 15.89 13.76
CA VAL A 5 10.91 14.53 13.26
C VAL A 5 9.67 13.99 12.55
N ALA A 6 9.87 13.40 11.38
CA ALA A 6 8.86 12.67 10.64
C ALA A 6 9.20 11.17 10.63
N VAL A 7 8.28 10.33 11.11
CA VAL A 7 8.44 8.87 11.17
C VAL A 7 7.45 8.23 10.21
N TYR A 8 7.92 7.32 9.37
CA TYR A 8 7.13 6.63 8.36
C TYR A 8 7.07 5.13 8.62
N PHE A 9 5.87 4.60 8.93
CA PHE A 9 5.62 3.18 9.07
C PHE A 9 5.10 2.63 7.74
N VAL A 10 5.91 1.84 7.05
CA VAL A 10 5.59 1.33 5.71
C VAL A 10 5.53 -0.19 5.65
N ALA A 11 4.58 -0.71 4.87
CA ALA A 11 4.29 -2.13 4.73
C ALA A 11 4.21 -2.61 3.27
N SER A 12 4.38 -1.71 2.31
CA SER A 12 4.31 -2.06 0.89
C SER A 12 5.24 -1.15 0.08
N PRO A 13 5.64 -1.57 -1.12
CA PRO A 13 6.39 -0.73 -2.05
C PRO A 13 5.73 0.62 -2.30
N LEU A 14 4.42 0.62 -2.49
CA LEU A 14 3.63 1.83 -2.67
C LEU A 14 3.77 2.81 -1.51
N GLN A 15 3.60 2.31 -0.27
CA GLN A 15 3.75 3.15 0.92
C GLN A 15 5.17 3.69 1.06
N TYR A 16 6.19 2.92 0.67
CA TYR A 16 7.57 3.37 0.64
C TYR A 16 7.80 4.51 -0.37
N LEU A 17 7.30 4.36 -1.61
CA LEU A 17 7.39 5.42 -2.62
C LEU A 17 6.63 6.67 -2.20
N ALA A 18 5.45 6.52 -1.59
CA ALA A 18 4.69 7.63 -1.05
C ALA A 18 5.42 8.33 0.11
N ALA A 19 6.01 7.56 1.03
CA ALA A 19 6.80 8.10 2.13
C ALA A 19 7.99 8.93 1.62
N ARG A 20 8.73 8.43 0.61
CA ARG A 20 9.79 9.20 -0.05
C ARG A 20 9.27 10.50 -0.65
N ARG A 21 8.19 10.43 -1.41
CA ARG A 21 7.60 11.62 -2.03
C ARG A 21 7.15 12.64 -0.98
N ILE A 22 6.58 12.19 0.14
CA ILE A 22 6.18 13.07 1.24
C ILE A 22 7.41 13.71 1.91
N ALA A 23 8.45 12.93 2.18
CA ALA A 23 9.70 13.44 2.73
C ALA A 23 10.29 14.55 1.86
N GLU A 24 10.32 14.33 0.55
CA GLU A 24 10.86 15.28 -0.45
C GLU A 24 10.02 16.55 -0.63
N THR A 25 8.69 16.50 -0.38
CA THR A 25 7.79 17.60 -0.79
C THR A 25 7.03 18.26 0.37
N HIS A 26 6.84 17.56 1.48
CA HIS A 26 5.98 18.02 2.58
C HIS A 26 6.65 18.01 3.96
N GLU A 27 7.78 17.33 4.10
CA GLU A 27 8.50 17.18 5.37
C GLU A 27 9.99 17.53 5.26
N GLN A 28 10.36 18.41 4.32
CA GLN A 28 11.75 18.75 4.00
C GLN A 28 12.53 19.28 5.21
N ASP A 29 11.86 19.99 6.12
CA ASP A 29 12.47 20.57 7.32
C ASP A 29 12.56 19.60 8.51
N ALA A 30 12.01 18.39 8.36
CA ALA A 30 12.02 17.39 9.41
C ALA A 30 13.17 16.38 9.22
N ARG A 31 13.70 15.87 10.33
CA ARG A 31 14.54 14.68 10.30
C ARG A 31 13.69 13.47 9.95
N GLN A 32 14.11 12.69 8.95
CA GLN A 32 13.34 11.64 8.32
C GLN A 32 13.70 10.27 8.88
N VAL A 33 12.73 9.56 9.50
CA VAL A 33 12.93 8.22 10.07
C VAL A 33 12.02 7.21 9.37
N LEU A 34 12.62 6.23 8.69
CA LEU A 34 11.90 5.15 8.03
C LEU A 34 11.81 3.92 8.93
N VAL A 35 10.62 3.34 9.06
CA VAL A 35 10.37 2.08 9.75
C VAL A 35 9.56 1.17 8.83
N TRP A 36 10.16 0.11 8.29
CA TRP A 36 9.39 -0.87 7.52
C TRP A 36 9.19 -2.14 8.33
N TYR A 37 8.04 -2.81 8.14
CA TYR A 37 7.65 -3.96 8.96
C TYR A 37 7.15 -5.16 8.17
N LYS A 38 7.38 -5.17 6.85
CA LYS A 38 7.17 -6.36 6.01
C LYS A 38 8.43 -6.67 5.22
N PRO A 39 8.90 -7.94 5.24
CA PRO A 39 10.12 -8.34 4.52
C PRO A 39 10.11 -8.00 3.04
N GLY A 40 8.94 -8.05 2.37
CA GLY A 40 8.80 -7.71 0.96
C GLY A 40 9.09 -6.25 0.59
N VAL A 41 9.27 -5.37 1.57
CA VAL A 41 9.71 -3.98 1.34
C VAL A 41 11.24 -3.87 1.37
N THR A 42 11.91 -4.77 2.10
CA THR A 42 13.37 -4.72 2.31
C THR A 42 14.19 -4.58 1.01
N PRO A 43 13.91 -5.30 -0.08
CA PRO A 43 14.74 -5.21 -1.29
C PRO A 43 14.75 -3.84 -1.95
N ILE A 44 13.74 -3.00 -1.67
CA ILE A 44 13.60 -1.69 -2.31
C ILE A 44 14.00 -0.52 -1.40
N VAL A 45 14.24 -0.79 -0.11
CA VAL A 45 14.63 0.23 0.85
C VAL A 45 16.07 0.67 0.57
N ARG A 46 16.26 1.96 0.38
CA ARG A 46 17.56 2.61 0.34
C ARG A 46 17.74 3.38 1.63
N GLU A 47 18.44 2.76 2.59
CA GLU A 47 18.60 3.35 3.93
C GLU A 47 19.32 4.70 3.88
N ALA A 48 20.23 4.88 2.93
CA ALA A 48 20.96 6.12 2.74
C ALA A 48 20.10 7.33 2.33
N ASP A 49 18.85 7.10 1.90
CA ASP A 49 17.91 8.18 1.55
C ASP A 49 17.21 8.76 2.81
N TRP A 50 17.50 8.24 4.01
CA TRP A 50 16.85 8.59 5.27
C TRP A 50 17.88 8.96 6.35
N ASP A 51 17.53 9.85 7.26
CA ASP A 51 18.40 10.17 8.40
C ASP A 51 18.56 8.99 9.37
N ALA A 52 17.54 8.13 9.44
CA ALA A 52 17.59 6.84 10.11
C ALA A 52 16.57 5.89 9.48
N ALA A 53 16.91 4.61 9.39
CA ALA A 53 16.04 3.59 8.82
C ALA A 53 16.18 2.28 9.58
N VAL A 54 15.06 1.54 9.78
CA VAL A 54 15.11 0.25 10.48
C VAL A 54 14.00 -0.70 10.05
N TYR A 55 14.34 -1.98 9.94
CA TYR A 55 13.35 -3.06 9.92
C TYR A 55 12.78 -3.28 11.32
N MET A 56 11.47 -3.20 11.45
CA MET A 56 10.74 -3.45 12.69
C MET A 56 10.06 -4.82 12.63
N PRO A 57 10.55 -5.85 13.34
CA PRO A 57 9.93 -7.17 13.36
C PRO A 57 8.47 -7.09 13.81
N TRP A 58 7.56 -7.71 13.02
CA TRP A 58 6.14 -7.61 13.33
C TRP A 58 5.74 -8.53 14.48
N PRO A 59 5.12 -8.04 15.58
CA PRO A 59 4.90 -8.82 16.80
C PRO A 59 4.10 -10.11 16.62
N ARG A 60 3.22 -10.17 15.60
CA ARG A 60 2.42 -11.36 15.32
C ARG A 60 3.20 -12.46 14.62
N TRP A 61 4.14 -12.11 13.76
CA TRP A 61 4.89 -13.06 12.93
C TRP A 61 6.27 -13.36 13.50
N GLU A 62 6.82 -12.39 14.21
CA GLU A 62 8.15 -12.48 14.82
C GLU A 62 8.10 -12.14 16.32
N PRO A 63 7.32 -12.92 17.12
CA PRO A 63 7.27 -12.69 18.57
C PRO A 63 8.60 -13.02 19.21
N LEU A 64 8.90 -12.43 20.37
CA LEU A 64 10.03 -12.89 21.19
C LEU A 64 9.73 -14.27 21.81
N PRO A 65 10.74 -15.11 22.03
CA PRO A 65 10.57 -16.40 22.68
C PRO A 65 9.94 -16.30 24.07
N GLY A 66 9.17 -17.33 24.47
CA GLY A 66 8.57 -17.45 25.79
C GLY A 66 7.23 -16.71 25.97
N PRO A 67 6.70 -16.67 27.20
CA PRO A 67 5.36 -16.13 27.48
C PRO A 67 5.28 -14.64 27.14
N PHE A 68 4.08 -14.23 26.68
CA PHE A 68 3.81 -12.86 26.25
C PHE A 68 4.73 -12.33 25.14
N GLY A 69 5.33 -13.21 24.34
CA GLY A 69 6.32 -12.85 23.32
C GLY A 69 5.90 -11.72 22.38
N ARG A 70 4.62 -11.64 21.99
CA ARG A 70 4.08 -10.56 21.16
C ARG A 70 4.13 -9.19 21.86
N LEU A 71 3.74 -9.13 23.13
CA LEU A 71 3.76 -7.88 23.90
C LEU A 71 5.19 -7.42 24.20
N ARG A 72 6.07 -8.39 24.50
CA ARG A 72 7.51 -8.12 24.71
C ARG A 72 8.15 -7.60 23.41
N ARG A 73 7.83 -8.19 22.25
CA ARG A 73 8.26 -7.68 20.94
C ARG A 73 7.73 -6.27 20.69
N GLN A 74 6.46 -6.01 20.99
CA GLN A 74 5.88 -4.68 20.86
C GLN A 74 6.64 -3.63 21.68
N ARG A 75 6.95 -3.95 22.94
CA ARG A 75 7.74 -3.07 23.81
C ARG A 75 9.16 -2.85 23.29
N ALA A 76 9.80 -3.90 22.79
CA ALA A 76 11.11 -3.81 22.15
C ALA A 76 11.08 -2.89 20.91
N ASN A 77 10.05 -3.03 20.07
CA ASN A 77 9.86 -2.18 18.90
C ASN A 77 9.63 -0.70 19.27
N ILE A 78 8.85 -0.43 20.32
CA ILE A 78 8.66 0.94 20.81
C ILE A 78 9.99 1.56 21.23
N ARG A 79 10.82 0.83 21.99
CA ARG A 79 12.15 1.31 22.39
C ARG A 79 13.08 1.52 21.20
N LEU A 80 13.08 0.58 20.25
CA LEU A 80 13.87 0.67 19.02
C LEU A 80 13.55 1.96 18.25
N VAL A 81 12.27 2.19 17.95
CA VAL A 81 11.85 3.36 17.18
C VAL A 81 12.03 4.65 17.98
N ALA A 82 11.74 4.65 19.30
CA ALA A 82 11.98 5.81 20.17
C ALA A 82 13.45 6.20 20.21
N GLY A 83 14.37 5.23 20.23
CA GLY A 83 15.82 5.49 20.15
C GLY A 83 16.24 6.16 18.84
N LEU A 84 15.61 5.79 17.73
CA LEU A 84 15.86 6.42 16.44
C LEU A 84 15.23 7.82 16.34
N VAL A 85 14.05 8.02 16.92
CA VAL A 85 13.38 9.33 16.93
C VAL A 85 14.16 10.33 17.79
N GLY A 86 14.65 9.91 18.96
CA GLY A 86 15.33 10.79 19.89
C GLY A 86 14.41 11.90 20.41
N HIS A 87 15.02 13.01 20.89
CA HIS A 87 14.28 14.19 21.37
C HIS A 87 13.84 15.10 20.23
N CYS A 88 12.58 15.57 20.28
CA CYS A 88 12.04 16.59 19.36
C CYS A 88 10.85 17.31 19.99
N THR A 89 10.54 18.52 19.57
CA THR A 89 9.33 19.24 19.99
C THR A 89 8.12 18.91 19.11
N THR A 90 8.36 18.65 17.83
CA THR A 90 7.31 18.32 16.85
C THR A 90 7.54 16.95 16.26
N LEU A 91 6.54 16.09 16.37
CA LEU A 91 6.57 14.71 15.86
C LEU A 91 5.43 14.47 14.88
N HIS A 92 5.77 14.09 13.64
CA HIS A 92 4.82 13.63 12.63
C HIS A 92 4.93 12.12 12.45
N ILE A 93 3.83 11.40 12.63
CA ILE A 93 3.76 9.94 12.48
C ILE A 93 2.96 9.61 11.24
N HIS A 94 3.57 8.93 10.27
CA HIS A 94 2.94 8.56 9.01
C HIS A 94 2.68 7.04 8.98
N SER A 95 1.45 6.64 8.69
CA SER A 95 1.05 5.23 8.47
C SER A 95 -0.21 5.14 7.66
N ALA A 96 -0.43 4.03 6.95
CA ALA A 96 -1.66 3.84 6.17
C ALA A 96 -2.88 3.54 7.06
N VAL A 97 -2.70 2.90 8.21
CA VAL A 97 -3.81 2.49 9.11
C VAL A 97 -3.38 2.56 10.56
N PHE A 98 -3.99 3.43 11.34
CA PHE A 98 -3.65 3.62 12.76
C PHE A 98 -4.37 2.66 13.73
N ASP A 99 -5.48 2.00 13.35
CA ASP A 99 -6.11 0.93 14.16
C ASP A 99 -5.35 -0.40 14.14
N THR A 100 -4.25 -0.48 13.44
CA THR A 100 -3.36 -1.64 13.49
C THR A 100 -2.66 -1.68 14.84
N GLU A 101 -2.86 -2.73 15.63
CA GLU A 101 -2.44 -2.80 17.04
C GLU A 101 -0.97 -2.41 17.24
N ALA A 102 -0.07 -2.95 16.42
CA ALA A 102 1.36 -2.70 16.55
C ALA A 102 1.76 -1.25 16.21
N ILE A 103 0.98 -0.56 15.37
CA ILE A 103 1.22 0.85 15.01
C ILE A 103 0.55 1.79 16.01
N ASN A 104 -0.64 1.42 16.48
CA ASN A 104 -1.44 2.27 17.35
C ASN A 104 -0.71 2.73 18.62
N TYR A 105 0.03 1.81 19.25
CA TYR A 105 0.77 2.14 20.48
C TYR A 105 1.80 3.26 20.29
N PHE A 106 2.32 3.45 19.08
CA PHE A 106 3.26 4.53 18.79
C PHE A 106 2.62 5.92 18.92
N LEU A 107 1.30 6.04 18.75
CA LEU A 107 0.59 7.32 18.90
C LEU A 107 0.72 7.94 20.28
N HIS A 108 0.88 7.13 21.33
CA HIS A 108 1.11 7.60 22.70
C HIS A 108 2.58 7.46 23.14
N SER A 109 3.23 6.37 22.74
CA SER A 109 4.56 6.04 23.25
C SER A 109 5.65 6.92 22.65
N LEU A 110 5.61 7.22 21.35
CA LEU A 110 6.65 8.04 20.71
C LEU A 110 6.64 9.50 21.18
N PRO A 111 5.50 10.22 21.22
CA PRO A 111 5.49 11.58 21.73
C PRO A 111 6.02 11.67 23.17
N ARG A 112 5.65 10.71 24.03
CA ARG A 112 6.14 10.67 25.42
C ARG A 112 7.65 10.42 25.50
N ALA A 113 8.16 9.46 24.70
CA ALA A 113 9.57 9.13 24.70
C ALA A 113 10.44 10.25 24.10
N ALA A 114 9.94 10.93 23.07
CA ALA A 114 10.63 12.02 22.41
C ALA A 114 10.52 13.37 23.15
N GLY A 115 9.65 13.49 24.17
CA GLY A 115 9.33 14.77 24.81
C GLY A 115 8.58 15.74 23.89
N ALA A 116 7.90 15.21 22.84
CA ALA A 116 7.23 16.03 21.86
C ALA A 116 5.99 16.74 22.44
N THR A 117 5.92 18.05 22.29
CA THR A 117 4.77 18.88 22.71
C THR A 117 3.70 18.92 21.63
N HIS A 118 4.10 18.72 20.37
CA HIS A 118 3.21 18.72 19.22
C HIS A 118 3.33 17.38 18.45
N MET A 119 2.22 16.62 18.39
CA MET A 119 2.14 15.39 17.60
C MET A 119 1.02 15.48 16.57
N ARG A 120 1.32 15.08 15.34
CA ARG A 120 0.34 14.83 14.28
C ARG A 120 0.56 13.43 13.71
N ALA A 121 -0.54 12.76 13.38
CA ALA A 121 -0.46 11.50 12.68
C ALA A 121 -1.13 11.65 11.31
N ARG A 122 -0.43 11.29 10.26
CA ARG A 122 -0.75 11.54 8.86
C ARG A 122 -0.93 10.24 8.10
N ILE A 123 -1.92 10.16 7.24
CA ILE A 123 -2.29 8.92 6.56
C ILE A 123 -1.55 8.81 5.25
N LEU A 124 -0.81 7.69 5.08
CA LEU A 124 -0.17 7.30 3.82
C LEU A 124 -1.19 6.64 2.88
N PRO A 125 -1.07 6.82 1.57
CA PRO A 125 -1.89 6.08 0.60
C PRO A 125 -1.53 4.60 0.62
N ASP A 126 -2.54 3.73 0.45
CA ASP A 126 -2.40 2.26 0.39
C ASP A 126 -3.29 1.67 -0.71
N GLY A 127 -3.09 2.11 -1.93
CA GLY A 127 -3.83 1.66 -3.11
C GLY A 127 -5.35 1.80 -2.94
N LEU A 128 -6.08 0.73 -3.27
CA LEU A 128 -7.54 0.70 -3.16
C LEU A 128 -8.08 0.77 -1.72
N ILE A 129 -7.24 0.53 -0.71
CA ILE A 129 -7.65 0.68 0.69
C ILE A 129 -7.88 2.16 1.02
N SER A 130 -7.11 3.05 0.40
CA SER A 130 -7.16 4.49 0.67
C SER A 130 -8.34 5.22 0.04
N ILE A 131 -9.15 4.56 -0.80
CA ILE A 131 -10.28 5.23 -1.47
C ILE A 131 -11.51 5.38 -0.59
N ARG A 132 -11.59 4.64 0.51
CA ARG A 132 -12.77 4.66 1.38
C ARG A 132 -12.46 4.59 2.87
N ARG A 133 -13.44 4.98 3.65
CA ARG A 133 -13.43 4.88 5.10
C ARG A 133 -13.93 3.50 5.53
N TYR A 134 -13.40 3.00 6.64
CA TYR A 134 -13.77 1.70 7.22
C TYR A 134 -14.34 1.91 8.63
N PRO A 135 -15.65 2.07 8.78
CA PRO A 135 -16.25 2.32 10.10
C PRO A 135 -15.96 1.19 11.07
N LEU A 136 -15.79 1.55 12.33
CA LEU A 136 -15.56 0.59 13.41
C LEU A 136 -16.90 0.00 13.89
N SER A 137 -17.03 -1.34 13.87
CA SER A 137 -18.14 -2.03 14.49
C SER A 137 -18.11 -1.91 16.02
N ALA A 138 -19.26 -2.08 16.69
CA ALA A 138 -19.34 -2.05 18.15
C ALA A 138 -18.38 -3.05 18.83
N ALA A 139 -18.27 -4.27 18.28
CA ALA A 139 -17.34 -5.28 18.80
C ALA A 139 -15.87 -4.82 18.70
N LYS A 140 -15.49 -4.17 17.60
CA LYS A 140 -14.12 -3.63 17.46
C LYS A 140 -13.86 -2.47 18.41
N ARG A 141 -14.86 -1.60 18.66
CA ARG A 141 -14.75 -0.54 19.67
C ARG A 141 -14.52 -1.11 21.06
N LEU A 142 -15.28 -2.14 21.45
CA LEU A 142 -15.07 -2.83 22.72
C LEU A 142 -13.67 -3.45 22.83
N ALA A 143 -13.21 -4.11 21.78
CA ALA A 143 -11.86 -4.68 21.73
C ALA A 143 -10.74 -3.63 21.89
N GLN A 144 -10.94 -2.40 21.44
CA GLN A 144 -9.99 -1.31 21.65
C GLN A 144 -9.86 -0.94 23.14
N TYR A 145 -10.96 -0.90 23.87
CA TYR A 145 -10.92 -0.65 25.33
C TYR A 145 -10.20 -1.77 26.06
N ALA A 146 -10.43 -3.04 25.70
CA ALA A 146 -9.66 -4.16 26.26
C ALA A 146 -8.14 -4.04 25.99
N ARG A 147 -7.75 -3.58 24.79
CA ARG A 147 -6.34 -3.29 24.49
C ARG A 147 -5.79 -2.12 25.30
N LYS A 148 -6.60 -1.10 25.54
CA LYS A 148 -6.20 0.07 26.35
C LYS A 148 -5.90 -0.30 27.79
N LEU A 149 -6.52 -1.34 28.36
CA LEU A 149 -6.22 -1.80 29.72
C LEU A 149 -4.78 -2.29 29.89
N ARG A 150 -4.09 -2.65 28.82
CA ARG A 150 -2.69 -3.09 28.86
C ARG A 150 -1.74 -2.02 29.42
N ARG A 151 -2.11 -0.74 29.34
CA ARG A 151 -1.35 0.37 29.95
C ARG A 151 -1.17 0.22 31.46
N LEU A 152 -2.05 -0.54 32.12
CA LEU A 152 -1.95 -0.79 33.57
C LEU A 152 -0.76 -1.70 33.91
N ILE A 153 -0.35 -2.55 32.95
CA ILE A 153 0.81 -3.46 33.10
C ILE A 153 2.07 -2.82 32.50
N ALA A 154 1.93 -2.14 31.39
CA ALA A 154 3.02 -1.51 30.65
C ALA A 154 2.54 -0.16 30.09
N PRO A 155 2.92 0.99 30.72
CA PRO A 155 2.43 2.32 30.34
C PRO A 155 2.66 2.69 28.87
N GLU A 156 3.69 2.13 28.25
CA GLU A 156 3.97 2.31 26.82
C GLU A 156 2.95 1.62 25.90
N LEU A 157 2.15 0.67 26.42
CA LEU A 157 1.08 -0.01 25.69
C LEU A 157 -0.28 0.70 25.88
N ASP A 158 -0.28 2.02 25.83
CA ASP A 158 -1.50 2.84 25.87
C ASP A 158 -2.10 2.91 24.46
N TYR A 159 -3.27 2.29 24.29
CA TYR A 159 -3.95 2.18 23.01
C TYR A 159 -4.85 3.39 22.74
N TRP A 160 -4.72 4.01 21.56
CA TRP A 160 -5.65 5.06 21.15
C TRP A 160 -6.96 4.45 20.66
N CYS A 161 -8.08 4.79 21.34
CA CYS A 161 -9.41 4.31 20.95
C CYS A 161 -10.03 5.24 19.92
N PHE A 162 -10.25 4.73 18.71
CA PHE A 162 -10.93 5.47 17.63
C PHE A 162 -12.45 5.41 17.79
N SER A 163 -13.15 6.50 17.47
CA SER A 163 -14.61 6.59 17.48
C SER A 163 -15.20 6.48 16.08
N GLY A 164 -14.48 6.92 15.06
CA GLY A 164 -14.91 6.97 13.67
C GLY A 164 -14.46 5.75 12.85
N ASP A 165 -13.53 5.96 11.95
CA ASP A 165 -12.98 4.88 11.13
C ASP A 165 -11.70 4.28 11.71
N ARG A 166 -11.34 3.08 11.21
CA ARG A 166 -10.14 2.36 11.63
C ARG A 166 -8.84 2.93 11.04
N ILE A 167 -8.94 3.75 10.02
CA ILE A 167 -7.76 4.41 9.42
C ILE A 167 -7.26 5.50 10.37
N GLY A 168 -8.18 6.15 11.08
CA GLY A 168 -7.89 7.26 11.99
C GLY A 168 -8.06 8.63 11.35
N SER A 169 -8.78 8.71 10.21
CA SER A 169 -8.99 9.97 9.49
C SER A 169 -9.79 11.02 10.28
N ASP A 170 -10.66 10.55 11.20
CA ASP A 170 -11.46 11.41 12.07
C ASP A 170 -10.75 11.84 13.34
N ALA A 171 -9.59 11.26 13.63
CA ALA A 171 -8.90 11.52 14.89
C ALA A 171 -8.42 12.98 14.97
N PRO A 172 -8.44 13.62 16.15
CA PRO A 172 -8.05 15.02 16.30
C PRO A 172 -6.58 15.29 15.98
N PHE A 173 -5.74 14.26 16.05
CA PHE A 173 -4.33 14.35 15.66
C PHE A 173 -4.11 14.25 14.14
N CYS A 174 -5.10 13.77 13.38
CA CYS A 174 -5.00 13.60 11.92
C CYS A 174 -5.26 14.95 11.24
N ASP A 175 -4.19 15.57 10.74
CA ASP A 175 -4.24 16.85 10.03
C ASP A 175 -4.09 16.68 8.51
N ARG A 176 -3.49 15.58 8.03
CA ARG A 176 -3.28 15.32 6.60
C ARG A 176 -3.53 13.88 6.22
N ILE A 177 -4.18 13.71 5.07
CA ILE A 177 -4.46 12.43 4.44
C ILE A 177 -3.93 12.50 3.02
N TYR A 178 -2.85 11.79 2.76
CA TYR A 178 -2.24 11.79 1.45
C TYR A 178 -2.96 10.81 0.53
N VAL A 179 -3.33 11.28 -0.65
CA VAL A 179 -4.01 10.49 -1.68
C VAL A 179 -3.24 10.54 -3.00
N LEU A 180 -3.43 9.51 -3.80
CA LEU A 180 -2.83 9.45 -5.13
C LEU A 180 -3.65 10.26 -6.14
N PRO A 181 -3.02 10.88 -7.13
CA PRO A 181 -3.73 11.66 -8.13
C PRO A 181 -4.73 10.80 -8.92
N GLY A 182 -5.90 11.34 -9.20
CA GLY A 182 -6.95 10.68 -10.00
C GLY A 182 -7.72 9.56 -9.30
N LEU A 183 -7.38 9.19 -8.06
CA LEU A 183 -8.17 8.22 -7.31
C LEU A 183 -9.32 8.91 -6.55
N PRO A 184 -10.56 8.39 -6.66
CA PRO A 184 -11.66 8.86 -5.83
C PRO A 184 -11.40 8.52 -4.36
N HIS A 185 -11.89 9.34 -3.44
CA HIS A 185 -11.78 9.10 -2.00
C HIS A 185 -12.97 9.68 -1.23
N GLU A 186 -13.20 9.18 -0.01
CA GLU A 186 -14.29 9.60 0.88
C GLU A 186 -13.78 10.51 2.02
N TYR A 187 -12.55 11.02 1.94
CA TYR A 187 -11.95 11.84 3.00
C TYR A 187 -12.37 13.29 2.90
N PRO A 188 -12.40 14.01 4.05
CA PRO A 188 -12.67 15.45 4.09
C PRO A 188 -11.64 16.23 3.27
N ALA A 189 -12.13 17.16 2.45
CA ALA A 189 -11.28 17.93 1.53
C ALA A 189 -10.25 18.80 2.26
N ASP A 190 -10.59 19.31 3.44
CA ASP A 190 -9.73 20.15 4.29
C ASP A 190 -8.49 19.43 4.84
N LYS A 191 -8.55 18.08 4.91
CA LYS A 191 -7.41 17.24 5.33
C LYS A 191 -6.69 16.55 4.18
N THR A 192 -7.27 16.56 2.99
CA THR A 192 -6.77 15.78 1.85
C THR A 192 -5.66 16.52 1.12
N VAL A 193 -4.55 15.83 0.89
CA VAL A 193 -3.41 16.31 0.12
C VAL A 193 -3.15 15.35 -1.03
N VAL A 194 -3.31 15.81 -2.26
CA VAL A 194 -2.99 15.04 -3.46
C VAL A 194 -1.49 15.05 -3.66
N LEU A 195 -0.87 13.87 -3.65
CA LEU A 195 0.57 13.74 -3.91
C LEU A 195 0.89 13.98 -5.39
N PRO A 196 2.07 14.52 -5.70
CA PRO A 196 2.62 14.42 -7.05
C PRO A 196 2.77 12.94 -7.45
N PRO A 197 2.90 12.63 -8.76
CA PRO A 197 3.19 11.26 -9.20
C PRO A 197 4.36 10.66 -8.42
N LEU A 198 4.19 9.45 -7.89
CA LEU A 198 5.19 8.80 -7.03
C LEU A 198 6.44 8.40 -7.80
N VAL A 199 6.27 8.11 -9.09
CA VAL A 199 7.35 7.80 -10.03
C VAL A 199 7.16 8.71 -11.24
N THR A 200 8.24 9.35 -11.67
CA THR A 200 8.24 10.12 -12.91
C THR A 200 8.66 9.17 -14.04
N PRO A 201 7.85 8.99 -15.08
CA PRO A 201 8.26 8.21 -16.25
C PRO A 201 9.57 8.75 -16.83
N ARG A 202 10.50 7.88 -17.12
CA ARG A 202 11.70 8.26 -17.88
C ARG A 202 11.29 8.41 -19.34
N GLY A 203 11.01 9.66 -19.76
CA GLY A 203 10.85 10.12 -21.13
C GLY A 203 10.11 9.19 -22.10
N ASP A 204 9.65 9.70 -23.23
CA ASP A 204 9.05 8.90 -24.31
C ASP A 204 10.04 7.86 -24.88
N VAL A 205 10.15 6.73 -24.19
CA VAL A 205 10.74 5.53 -24.80
C VAL A 205 9.61 4.90 -25.62
N ALA A 206 9.27 5.54 -26.73
CA ALA A 206 8.54 4.87 -27.77
C ALA A 206 9.38 3.66 -28.19
N ALA A 207 8.85 2.46 -28.02
CA ALA A 207 9.47 1.24 -28.55
C ALA A 207 9.42 1.32 -30.07
N ALA A 208 10.39 2.01 -30.66
CA ALA A 208 10.49 2.15 -32.10
C ALA A 208 10.83 0.77 -32.72
N GLY A 209 9.85 0.15 -33.40
CA GLY A 209 10.09 -0.92 -34.37
C GLY A 209 10.24 -2.36 -33.85
N GLY A 210 9.93 -2.64 -32.57
CA GLY A 210 9.95 -3.99 -32.01
C GLY A 210 8.56 -4.65 -31.96
N PRO A 211 8.47 -5.95 -31.61
CA PRO A 211 7.20 -6.63 -31.38
C PRO A 211 6.44 -5.96 -30.23
N ARG A 212 5.12 -5.86 -30.37
CA ARG A 212 4.25 -5.30 -29.31
C ARG A 212 4.37 -6.11 -28.02
N ARG A 213 4.45 -5.42 -26.90
CA ARG A 213 4.74 -6.01 -25.58
C ARG A 213 3.56 -5.87 -24.64
N ALA A 214 3.23 -6.95 -23.94
CA ALA A 214 2.22 -6.92 -22.90
C ALA A 214 2.76 -7.42 -21.56
N LEU A 215 2.21 -6.91 -20.46
CA LEU A 215 2.45 -7.40 -19.11
C LEU A 215 1.13 -7.89 -18.50
N VAL A 216 1.09 -9.15 -18.11
CA VAL A 216 0.00 -9.73 -17.31
C VAL A 216 0.40 -9.69 -15.84
N ILE A 217 -0.41 -9.02 -15.02
CA ILE A 217 -0.19 -8.88 -13.57
C ILE A 217 -0.94 -9.99 -12.85
N GLY A 218 -0.22 -10.95 -12.30
CA GLY A 218 -0.73 -12.07 -11.51
C GLY A 218 -1.43 -11.62 -10.23
N GLN A 219 -2.38 -12.42 -9.80
CA GLN A 219 -3.16 -12.17 -8.58
C GLN A 219 -3.71 -13.50 -8.05
N PRO A 220 -3.68 -13.76 -6.72
CA PRO A 220 -4.25 -14.96 -6.12
C PRO A 220 -5.78 -14.89 -6.12
N LEU A 221 -6.42 -15.20 -7.23
CA LEU A 221 -7.88 -15.08 -7.43
C LEU A 221 -8.64 -16.17 -6.69
N VAL A 222 -8.25 -17.42 -6.90
CA VAL A 222 -8.84 -18.59 -6.24
C VAL A 222 -8.33 -18.67 -4.80
N GLY A 223 -7.02 -18.55 -4.59
CA GLY A 223 -6.40 -18.60 -3.27
C GLY A 223 -6.89 -17.53 -2.31
N ALA A 224 -7.34 -16.39 -2.81
CA ALA A 224 -7.96 -15.32 -2.02
C ALA A 224 -9.50 -15.38 -1.96
N GLY A 225 -10.13 -16.39 -2.56
CA GLY A 225 -11.59 -16.55 -2.59
C GLY A 225 -12.32 -15.51 -3.44
N LEU A 226 -11.62 -14.90 -4.38
CA LEU A 226 -12.15 -13.84 -5.25
C LEU A 226 -12.83 -14.40 -6.50
N MET A 227 -12.55 -15.67 -6.84
CA MET A 227 -13.05 -16.32 -8.05
C MET A 227 -13.13 -17.83 -7.82
N LYS A 228 -13.99 -18.53 -8.56
CA LYS A 228 -13.98 -20.01 -8.63
C LYS A 228 -12.87 -20.47 -9.59
N PRO A 229 -12.35 -21.71 -9.48
CA PRO A 229 -11.35 -22.23 -10.43
C PRO A 229 -11.79 -22.14 -11.88
N ALA A 230 -13.00 -22.56 -12.22
CA ALA A 230 -13.51 -22.50 -13.59
C ALA A 230 -13.63 -21.07 -14.15
N ASP A 231 -14.02 -20.11 -13.30
CA ASP A 231 -14.05 -18.69 -13.67
C ASP A 231 -12.65 -18.13 -13.91
N ARG A 232 -11.67 -18.54 -13.07
CA ARG A 232 -10.26 -18.18 -13.23
C ARG A 232 -9.71 -18.72 -14.55
N ASP A 233 -10.03 -19.98 -14.91
CA ASP A 233 -9.58 -20.60 -16.15
C ASP A 233 -10.16 -19.88 -17.38
N ALA A 234 -11.46 -19.54 -17.34
CA ALA A 234 -12.09 -18.73 -18.37
C ALA A 234 -11.46 -17.34 -18.52
N VAL A 235 -11.16 -16.67 -17.39
CA VAL A 235 -10.49 -15.36 -17.41
C VAL A 235 -9.07 -15.46 -17.95
N SER A 236 -8.29 -16.47 -17.56
CA SER A 236 -6.94 -16.68 -18.05
C SER A 236 -6.94 -16.94 -19.57
N ALA A 237 -7.82 -17.82 -20.06
CA ALA A 237 -7.99 -18.09 -21.49
C ALA A 237 -8.46 -16.83 -22.26
N GLY A 238 -9.38 -16.07 -21.69
CA GLY A 238 -9.87 -14.82 -22.28
C GLY A 238 -8.79 -13.75 -22.38
N ILE A 239 -7.95 -13.60 -21.35
CA ILE A 239 -6.78 -12.69 -21.39
C ILE A 239 -5.85 -13.09 -22.53
N HIS A 240 -5.51 -14.37 -22.63
CA HIS A 240 -4.62 -14.87 -23.69
C HIS A 240 -5.22 -14.60 -25.08
N ALA A 241 -6.45 -15.00 -25.31
CA ALA A 241 -7.14 -14.77 -26.58
C ALA A 241 -7.19 -13.28 -26.97
N TRP A 242 -7.49 -12.41 -26.00
CA TRP A 242 -7.50 -10.97 -26.21
C TRP A 242 -6.11 -10.43 -26.59
N LEU A 243 -5.05 -10.85 -25.89
CA LEU A 243 -3.68 -10.42 -26.18
C LEU A 243 -3.24 -10.85 -27.58
N MET A 244 -3.61 -12.06 -28.01
CA MET A 244 -3.34 -12.55 -29.36
C MET A 244 -4.10 -11.74 -30.42
N ALA A 245 -5.39 -11.46 -30.19
CA ALA A 245 -6.20 -10.64 -31.08
C ALA A 245 -5.68 -9.20 -31.22
N GLU A 246 -5.07 -8.66 -30.15
CA GLU A 246 -4.41 -7.34 -30.15
C GLU A 246 -3.03 -7.35 -30.83
N GLY A 247 -2.55 -8.51 -31.30
CA GLY A 247 -1.25 -8.65 -31.96
C GLY A 247 -0.05 -8.45 -31.03
N MET A 248 -0.16 -8.86 -29.76
CA MET A 248 0.97 -8.83 -28.84
C MET A 248 1.97 -9.92 -29.18
N GLY A 249 3.19 -9.51 -29.56
CA GLY A 249 4.26 -10.43 -29.98
C GLY A 249 5.14 -10.91 -28.84
N GLN A 250 5.15 -10.21 -27.71
CA GLN A 250 5.87 -10.58 -26.48
C GLN A 250 4.98 -10.36 -25.27
N ILE A 251 4.70 -11.43 -24.54
CA ILE A 251 3.84 -11.38 -23.36
C ILE A 251 4.66 -11.77 -22.13
N PHE A 252 4.65 -10.91 -21.13
CA PHE A 252 5.33 -11.11 -19.87
C PHE A 252 4.31 -11.35 -18.77
N TYR A 253 4.67 -12.20 -17.79
CA TYR A 253 3.86 -12.47 -16.61
C TYR A 253 4.62 -12.08 -15.34
N LYS A 254 4.03 -11.21 -14.52
CA LYS A 254 4.55 -10.88 -13.20
C LYS A 254 3.68 -11.51 -12.13
N GLY A 255 4.20 -12.57 -11.50
CA GLY A 255 3.52 -13.25 -10.39
C GLY A 255 3.35 -12.37 -9.16
N HIS A 256 2.27 -12.61 -8.42
CA HIS A 256 2.04 -11.96 -7.13
C HIS A 256 2.72 -12.79 -6.00
N PRO A 257 3.34 -12.17 -4.97
CA PRO A 257 4.01 -12.91 -3.88
C PRO A 257 3.12 -13.88 -3.09
N LYS A 258 1.80 -13.72 -3.15
CA LYS A 258 0.82 -14.60 -2.51
C LYS A 258 0.13 -15.56 -3.49
N ASP A 259 0.63 -15.67 -4.69
CA ASP A 259 0.12 -16.51 -5.76
C ASP A 259 1.22 -17.47 -6.22
N PRO A 260 1.52 -18.53 -5.45
CA PRO A 260 2.52 -19.52 -5.83
C PRO A 260 2.09 -20.36 -7.04
N GLU A 261 0.78 -20.46 -7.29
CA GLU A 261 0.20 -21.23 -8.40
C GLU A 261 0.26 -20.49 -9.75
N LEU A 262 0.64 -19.20 -9.74
CA LEU A 262 0.70 -18.37 -10.94
C LEU A 262 -0.61 -18.42 -11.73
N GLU A 263 -1.73 -18.15 -11.05
CA GLU A 263 -3.11 -18.44 -11.46
C GLU A 263 -3.54 -17.86 -12.83
N LEU A 264 -2.89 -16.81 -13.32
CA LEU A 264 -3.15 -16.20 -14.63
C LEU A 264 -2.00 -16.41 -15.63
N ASN A 265 -1.03 -17.26 -15.29
CA ASN A 265 0.06 -17.55 -16.20
C ASN A 265 -0.40 -18.43 -17.37
N HIS A 266 0.26 -18.30 -18.51
CA HIS A 266 0.06 -19.12 -19.69
C HIS A 266 1.42 -19.62 -20.19
N PRO A 267 1.52 -20.83 -20.81
CA PRO A 267 2.80 -21.34 -21.33
C PRO A 267 3.54 -20.41 -22.29
N ASP A 268 2.81 -19.61 -23.04
CA ASP A 268 3.38 -18.64 -23.99
C ASP A 268 3.90 -17.36 -23.34
N TYR A 269 3.76 -17.21 -22.03
CA TYR A 269 4.20 -16.01 -21.31
C TYR A 269 5.59 -16.19 -20.72
N ALA A 270 6.44 -15.17 -20.84
CA ALA A 270 7.71 -15.11 -20.15
C ALA A 270 7.50 -14.65 -18.70
N VAL A 271 7.73 -15.53 -17.73
CA VAL A 271 7.65 -15.15 -16.31
C VAL A 271 8.81 -14.23 -15.96
N VAL A 272 8.50 -13.05 -15.39
CA VAL A 272 9.50 -12.07 -14.99
C VAL A 272 9.61 -11.97 -13.48
N THR A 273 10.84 -11.97 -12.99
CA THR A 273 11.20 -11.61 -11.62
C THR A 273 11.74 -10.19 -11.64
N LEU A 274 11.24 -9.33 -10.77
CA LEU A 274 11.64 -7.94 -10.69
C LEU A 274 12.45 -7.72 -9.40
N ASP A 275 13.60 -7.06 -9.55
CA ASP A 275 14.45 -6.63 -8.42
C ASP A 275 14.03 -5.24 -7.90
N GLU A 276 12.99 -4.66 -8.48
CA GLU A 276 12.40 -3.37 -8.13
C GLU A 276 10.88 -3.47 -7.94
N PRO A 277 10.23 -2.49 -7.28
CA PRO A 277 8.78 -2.44 -7.23
C PRO A 277 8.15 -2.46 -8.62
N LEU A 278 7.00 -3.13 -8.74
CA LEU A 278 6.26 -3.15 -10.01
C LEU A 278 5.91 -1.74 -10.51
N GLU A 279 5.64 -0.82 -9.58
CA GLU A 279 5.35 0.59 -9.88
C GLU A 279 6.54 1.29 -10.54
N VAL A 280 7.76 1.02 -10.08
CA VAL A 280 8.99 1.56 -10.67
C VAL A 280 9.27 0.90 -12.02
N HIS A 281 9.08 -0.41 -12.10
CA HIS A 281 9.23 -1.15 -13.35
C HIS A 281 8.29 -0.64 -14.44
N LEU A 282 7.01 -0.42 -14.12
CA LEU A 282 6.01 0.12 -15.05
C LEU A 282 6.35 1.52 -15.55
N ALA A 283 7.00 2.33 -14.72
CA ALA A 283 7.44 3.67 -15.12
C ALA A 283 8.68 3.68 -16.02
N ASN A 284 9.52 2.64 -15.91
CA ASN A 284 10.79 2.55 -16.63
C ASN A 284 10.72 1.64 -17.86
N THR A 285 9.73 0.76 -17.92
CA THR A 285 9.61 -0.26 -18.98
C THR A 285 8.29 -0.07 -19.72
N PRO A 286 8.33 0.35 -20.99
CA PRO A 286 7.12 0.57 -21.77
C PRO A 286 6.48 -0.77 -22.17
N TYR A 287 5.16 -0.81 -22.05
CA TYR A 287 4.29 -1.88 -22.56
C TYR A 287 3.18 -1.29 -23.42
N ASP A 288 2.77 -2.00 -24.48
CA ASP A 288 1.60 -1.63 -25.29
C ASP A 288 0.31 -2.00 -24.57
N ALA A 289 0.35 -3.05 -23.74
CA ALA A 289 -0.77 -3.43 -22.89
C ALA A 289 -0.31 -3.87 -21.48
N VAL A 290 -1.08 -3.51 -20.46
CA VAL A 290 -0.96 -4.04 -19.11
C VAL A 290 -2.31 -4.60 -18.69
N VAL A 291 -2.34 -5.88 -18.34
CA VAL A 291 -3.58 -6.62 -18.07
C VAL A 291 -3.54 -7.23 -16.68
N GLY A 292 -4.66 -7.22 -15.99
CA GLY A 292 -4.87 -7.90 -14.72
C GLY A 292 -6.36 -8.05 -14.46
N VAL A 293 -6.76 -8.40 -13.24
CA VAL A 293 -8.18 -8.55 -12.91
C VAL A 293 -8.66 -7.42 -12.01
N ARG A 294 -8.26 -7.40 -10.74
CA ARG A 294 -8.65 -6.34 -9.78
C ARG A 294 -7.45 -5.82 -8.97
N SER A 295 -6.29 -5.83 -9.60
CA SER A 295 -5.07 -5.35 -8.94
C SER A 295 -5.01 -3.82 -8.92
N SER A 296 -4.66 -3.24 -7.78
CA SER A 296 -4.36 -1.81 -7.69
C SER A 296 -3.16 -1.39 -8.56
N ALA A 297 -2.31 -2.34 -8.94
CA ALA A 297 -1.20 -2.09 -9.86
C ALA A 297 -1.66 -1.61 -11.25
N LEU A 298 -2.91 -1.92 -11.66
CA LEU A 298 -3.49 -1.38 -12.89
C LEU A 298 -3.71 0.13 -12.82
N LEU A 299 -4.06 0.66 -11.64
CA LEU A 299 -4.18 2.10 -11.44
C LEU A 299 -2.83 2.79 -11.62
N PHE A 300 -1.77 2.17 -11.08
CA PHE A 300 -0.40 2.65 -11.29
C PHE A 300 0.04 2.53 -12.74
N ALA A 301 -0.22 1.39 -13.36
CA ALA A 301 0.06 1.20 -14.77
C ALA A 301 -0.55 2.35 -15.59
N ARG A 302 -1.80 2.72 -15.31
CA ARG A 302 -2.44 3.82 -16.05
C ARG A 302 -1.79 5.19 -15.78
N GLN A 303 -1.35 5.44 -14.56
CA GLN A 303 -0.73 6.72 -14.17
C GLN A 303 0.70 6.87 -14.71
N THR A 304 1.43 5.76 -14.86
CA THR A 304 2.85 5.77 -15.24
C THR A 304 3.10 5.45 -16.70
N SER A 305 2.14 4.80 -17.38
CA SER A 305 2.28 4.43 -18.80
C SER A 305 1.80 5.54 -19.74
N PRO A 306 2.34 5.63 -20.95
CA PRO A 306 1.85 6.52 -22.01
C PRO A 306 0.35 6.36 -22.26
N ALA A 307 -0.31 7.41 -22.78
CA ALA A 307 -1.74 7.37 -23.09
C ALA A 307 -2.12 6.25 -24.09
N ALA A 308 -1.22 5.90 -24.98
CA ALA A 308 -1.39 4.83 -25.96
C ALA A 308 -1.37 3.41 -25.35
N THR A 309 -0.81 3.22 -24.15
CA THR A 309 -0.79 1.93 -23.47
C THR A 309 -2.21 1.53 -23.05
N ARG A 310 -2.64 0.35 -23.45
CA ARG A 310 -3.93 -0.22 -23.03
C ARG A 310 -3.80 -0.83 -21.63
N VAL A 311 -4.48 -0.26 -20.65
CA VAL A 311 -4.52 -0.82 -19.30
C VAL A 311 -5.89 -1.43 -19.05
N VAL A 312 -5.94 -2.73 -18.82
CA VAL A 312 -7.18 -3.52 -18.85
C VAL A 312 -7.35 -4.33 -17.56
N ALA A 313 -8.53 -4.19 -16.96
CA ALA A 313 -9.02 -5.08 -15.90
C ALA A 313 -10.00 -6.07 -16.51
N PHE A 314 -9.61 -7.36 -16.60
CA PHE A 314 -10.29 -8.37 -17.36
C PHE A 314 -11.16 -9.28 -16.48
N GLY A 315 -12.33 -9.72 -16.98
CA GLY A 315 -13.18 -10.69 -16.31
C GLY A 315 -13.89 -10.20 -15.04
N TRP A 316 -14.27 -8.94 -14.99
CA TRP A 316 -14.92 -8.33 -13.81
C TRP A 316 -16.26 -8.97 -13.45
N ASN A 317 -17.02 -9.46 -14.44
CA ASN A 317 -18.27 -10.19 -14.25
C ASN A 317 -18.09 -11.54 -13.52
N ARG A 318 -16.87 -12.05 -13.44
CA ARG A 318 -16.51 -13.31 -12.76
C ARG A 318 -15.95 -13.09 -11.35
N VAL A 319 -15.66 -11.83 -10.97
CA VAL A 319 -15.04 -11.50 -9.68
C VAL A 319 -16.10 -11.46 -8.57
N ARG A 320 -15.79 -12.08 -7.43
CA ARG A 320 -16.57 -11.94 -6.20
C ARG A 320 -16.11 -10.72 -5.40
N PHE A 321 -17.07 -9.85 -5.09
CA PHE A 321 -16.88 -8.71 -4.21
C PHE A 321 -17.53 -8.98 -2.84
N LYS A 322 -17.02 -8.35 -1.81
CA LYS A 322 -17.59 -8.47 -0.45
C LYS A 322 -18.93 -7.78 -0.31
N SER A 323 -19.20 -6.79 -1.16
CA SER A 323 -20.46 -6.04 -1.24
C SER A 323 -20.59 -5.32 -2.57
N ASP A 324 -21.83 -4.98 -2.95
CA ASP A 324 -22.09 -4.15 -4.14
C ASP A 324 -21.46 -2.76 -4.03
N THR A 325 -21.33 -2.24 -2.82
CA THR A 325 -20.64 -0.96 -2.58
C THR A 325 -19.16 -1.07 -2.92
N GLU A 326 -18.49 -2.15 -2.51
CA GLU A 326 -17.09 -2.40 -2.88
C GLU A 326 -16.93 -2.47 -4.38
N MET A 327 -17.79 -3.24 -5.06
CA MET A 327 -17.77 -3.38 -6.52
C MET A 327 -17.92 -2.02 -7.22
N ARG A 328 -18.94 -1.24 -6.83
CA ARG A 328 -19.18 0.07 -7.45
C ARG A 328 -18.02 1.05 -7.24
N GLN A 329 -17.48 1.13 -6.03
CA GLN A 329 -16.35 2.01 -5.71
C GLN A 329 -15.09 1.63 -6.48
N MET A 330 -14.79 0.34 -6.57
CA MET A 330 -13.64 -0.13 -7.35
C MET A 330 -13.84 0.11 -8.84
N ARG A 331 -15.03 -0.16 -9.38
CA ARG A 331 -15.37 0.11 -10.78
C ARG A 331 -15.20 1.58 -11.10
N GLU A 332 -15.68 2.45 -10.22
CA GLU A 332 -15.53 3.89 -10.38
C GLU A 332 -14.05 4.32 -10.35
N ALA A 333 -13.25 3.78 -9.42
CA ALA A 333 -11.82 4.07 -9.36
C ALA A 333 -11.10 3.68 -10.65
N PHE A 334 -11.38 2.50 -11.19
CA PHE A 334 -10.79 2.05 -12.46
C PHE A 334 -11.24 2.94 -13.63
N ARG A 335 -12.54 3.22 -13.72
CA ARG A 335 -13.09 4.06 -14.78
C ARG A 335 -12.53 5.48 -14.75
N THR A 336 -12.50 6.11 -13.59
CA THR A 336 -12.01 7.50 -13.41
C THR A 336 -10.52 7.61 -13.74
N THR A 337 -9.73 6.57 -13.47
CA THR A 337 -8.31 6.57 -13.83
C THR A 337 -8.05 6.15 -15.27
N GLY A 338 -9.05 5.74 -16.04
CA GLY A 338 -8.89 5.33 -17.44
C GLY A 338 -8.42 3.88 -17.64
N VAL A 339 -8.63 3.01 -16.63
CA VAL A 339 -8.48 1.56 -16.80
C VAL A 339 -9.72 1.00 -17.49
N CYS A 340 -9.53 0.29 -18.59
CA CYS A 340 -10.60 -0.36 -19.34
C CYS A 340 -11.08 -1.60 -18.59
N LEU A 341 -12.41 -1.79 -18.48
CA LEU A 341 -13.02 -2.98 -17.89
C LEU A 341 -13.53 -3.86 -19.02
N LEU A 342 -13.03 -5.08 -19.12
CA LEU A 342 -13.50 -6.09 -20.09
C LEU A 342 -14.08 -7.30 -19.35
N ASP A 343 -15.25 -7.71 -19.74
CA ASP A 343 -15.91 -8.91 -19.22
C ASP A 343 -15.51 -10.15 -20.07
N VAL A 344 -15.70 -11.33 -19.52
CA VAL A 344 -15.55 -12.62 -20.20
C VAL A 344 -16.93 -13.18 -20.41
N ASP A 345 -17.20 -13.63 -21.64
CA ASP A 345 -18.45 -14.30 -22.03
C ASP A 345 -18.64 -15.65 -21.35
#